data_3fd5dafbe251ebe9fe1f262a82901c53
#
_entry.id   3fd5dafbe251ebe9fe1f262a82901c53
#
_cell.length_a   1.000
_cell.length_b   1.000
_cell.length_c   1.000
_cell.angle_alpha   90.00
_cell.angle_beta   90.00
_cell.angle_gamma   90.00
#
_symmetry.space_group_name_H-M   'P 1'
#
loop_
_entity.id
_entity.type
_entity.pdbx_description
1 polymer ?
#
loop_
_entity_poly.entity_id
_entity_poly.type
_entity_poly.pdbx_seq_one_letter_code
_entity_poly.pdbx_strand_id
1 'polypeptide(L)'
;MSPGLAELALAIAEAVPDLKILLTSGEAFGPFASMEAAVAAEPAEAPGDETEGAYMFYSSGTTGQPKGILRPLTGQPFNTPLRIEAMMAARFQFDDTSIYYSPAPLYHAAPLAWSIGTQMLGGTVIVTDGFDAEATLAHIERYRVTNAQFVPTHFVRMLQLPKAVRAKYDLSSLRLVVHAAAPCSIDVKEMMLDWLGPVIYEYYGFSEGGGFTIVGPEEWVARKGTVGRSITGPIHVVDDAGKELPRGEVGHVMFETQERFEYHKDPGKTAEFFGPRGWSRPGDRGWMDEHGYLFLADRSSSMIISGGVNIYPQEAEAVLTLHPAIRDVAVIGVPDKEFGEAVKAVVELMPGTVADDTLAGELIDYRFVPAEVPVYWNKP
;
A
#
# COMPACT_ATOMS: atom_id res chain seq x y z
N MET A 1 20.62 -7.05 11.77
CA MET A 1 19.28 -7.37 12.32
C MET A 1 19.12 -6.67 13.66
N SER A 2 17.93 -6.29 14.08
CA SER A 2 17.74 -5.64 15.40
C SER A 2 17.75 -6.66 16.54
N PRO A 3 18.18 -6.28 17.77
CA PRO A 3 18.23 -7.20 18.92
C PRO A 3 16.88 -7.86 19.28
N GLY A 4 15.76 -7.18 19.04
CA GLY A 4 14.42 -7.73 19.25
C GLY A 4 14.04 -8.92 18.36
N LEU A 5 14.84 -9.23 17.34
CA LEU A 5 14.65 -10.35 16.42
C LEU A 5 15.77 -11.40 16.52
N ALA A 6 16.47 -11.45 17.67
CA ALA A 6 17.67 -12.29 17.83
C ALA A 6 17.40 -13.78 17.60
N GLU A 7 16.29 -14.33 18.13
CA GLU A 7 15.93 -15.75 17.92
C GLU A 7 15.68 -16.07 16.45
N LEU A 8 14.95 -15.22 15.75
CA LEU A 8 14.70 -15.39 14.32
C LEU A 8 16.01 -15.28 13.52
N ALA A 9 16.88 -14.35 13.90
CA ALA A 9 18.18 -14.17 13.25
C ALA A 9 19.06 -15.42 13.37
N LEU A 10 19.13 -16.02 14.56
CA LEU A 10 19.89 -17.25 14.79
C LEU A 10 19.30 -18.42 13.97
N ALA A 11 17.96 -18.57 13.93
CA ALA A 11 17.32 -19.60 13.13
C ALA A 11 17.59 -19.44 11.63
N ILE A 12 17.61 -18.19 11.12
CA ILE A 12 17.97 -17.91 9.72
C ILE A 12 19.44 -18.24 9.44
N ALA A 13 20.35 -17.85 10.33
CA ALA A 13 21.78 -18.15 10.17
C ALA A 13 22.05 -19.67 10.15
N GLU A 14 21.31 -20.43 10.95
CA GLU A 14 21.38 -21.91 10.95
C GLU A 14 20.80 -22.51 9.66
N ALA A 15 19.65 -21.98 9.20
CA ALA A 15 18.97 -22.47 8.00
C ALA A 15 19.69 -22.13 6.69
N VAL A 16 20.52 -21.07 6.68
CA VAL A 16 21.24 -20.58 5.50
C VAL A 16 22.75 -20.46 5.82
N PRO A 17 23.47 -21.59 5.89
CA PRO A 17 24.86 -21.60 6.34
C PRO A 17 25.85 -20.88 5.39
N ASP A 18 25.46 -20.63 4.16
CA ASP A 18 26.28 -19.95 3.15
C ASP A 18 26.30 -18.42 3.30
N LEU A 19 25.58 -17.84 4.28
CA LEU A 19 25.64 -16.42 4.58
C LEU A 19 27.02 -16.03 5.09
N LYS A 20 27.72 -15.16 4.35
CA LYS A 20 29.10 -14.77 4.65
C LYS A 20 29.22 -13.59 5.60
N ILE A 21 28.20 -12.71 5.61
CA ILE A 21 28.19 -11.48 6.39
C ILE A 21 26.93 -11.49 7.25
N LEU A 22 27.14 -11.53 8.56
CA LEU A 22 26.08 -11.51 9.55
C LEU A 22 26.30 -10.30 10.47
N LEU A 23 25.45 -9.28 10.33
CA LEU A 23 25.54 -8.03 11.08
C LEU A 23 24.27 -7.76 11.89
N THR A 24 24.47 -7.18 13.07
CA THR A 24 23.39 -6.67 13.93
C THR A 24 23.60 -5.20 14.21
N SER A 25 22.54 -4.44 14.36
CA SER A 25 22.62 -3.09 14.92
C SER A 25 22.81 -3.19 16.44
N GLY A 26 23.77 -2.46 16.99
CA GLY A 26 24.14 -2.50 18.40
C GLY A 26 25.19 -3.58 18.71
N GLU A 27 25.05 -4.21 19.89
CA GLU A 27 26.05 -5.18 20.37
C GLU A 27 26.04 -6.49 19.57
N ALA A 28 27.24 -7.05 19.35
CA ALA A 28 27.41 -8.34 18.69
C ALA A 28 26.76 -9.48 19.51
N PHE A 29 26.15 -10.46 18.85
CA PHE A 29 25.63 -11.66 19.51
C PHE A 29 25.71 -12.90 18.59
N GLY A 30 25.97 -14.07 19.17
CA GLY A 30 26.12 -15.31 18.42
C GLY A 30 27.10 -15.13 17.24
N PRO A 31 26.70 -15.48 16.00
CA PRO A 31 27.54 -15.28 14.83
C PRO A 31 27.47 -13.88 14.22
N PHE A 32 26.66 -12.96 14.80
CA PHE A 32 26.47 -11.60 14.28
C PHE A 32 27.47 -10.61 14.87
N ALA A 33 28.23 -9.95 14.01
CA ALA A 33 29.09 -8.83 14.40
C ALA A 33 28.30 -7.51 14.48
N SER A 34 28.80 -6.56 15.28
CA SER A 34 28.23 -5.20 15.30
C SER A 34 28.42 -4.52 13.95
N MET A 35 27.33 -4.02 13.37
CA MET A 35 27.35 -3.24 12.12
C MET A 35 28.13 -1.94 12.31
N GLU A 36 27.95 -1.27 13.45
CA GLU A 36 28.62 -0.02 13.78
C GLU A 36 30.15 -0.23 13.88
N ALA A 37 30.58 -1.34 14.49
CA ALA A 37 32.00 -1.68 14.57
C ALA A 37 32.57 -2.06 13.19
N ALA A 38 31.80 -2.80 12.38
CA ALA A 38 32.20 -3.16 11.03
C ALA A 38 32.39 -1.91 10.15
N VAL A 39 31.39 -1.00 10.17
CA VAL A 39 31.47 0.28 9.42
C VAL A 39 32.61 1.15 9.89
N ALA A 40 32.87 1.23 11.20
CA ALA A 40 33.97 2.03 11.75
C ALA A 40 35.39 1.48 11.38
N ALA A 41 35.47 0.21 10.97
CA ALA A 41 36.69 -0.41 10.52
C ALA A 41 37.00 -0.18 9.02
N GLU A 42 36.02 0.28 8.26
CA GLU A 42 36.18 0.54 6.82
C GLU A 42 36.80 1.92 6.56
N PRO A 43 37.50 2.11 5.44
CA PRO A 43 38.00 3.42 5.03
C PRO A 43 36.85 4.42 4.86
N ALA A 44 37.07 5.68 5.25
CA ALA A 44 36.12 6.76 5.05
C ALA A 44 36.05 7.29 3.60
N GLU A 45 36.84 6.71 2.71
CA GLU A 45 36.89 7.09 1.30
C GLU A 45 35.84 6.33 0.49
N ALA A 46 35.16 7.04 -0.38
CA ALA A 46 34.19 6.43 -1.29
C ALA A 46 34.91 5.49 -2.28
N PRO A 47 34.35 4.31 -2.60
CA PRO A 47 34.87 3.47 -3.68
C PRO A 47 34.89 4.23 -5.02
N GLY A 48 35.97 4.06 -5.80
CA GLY A 48 36.14 4.80 -7.06
C GLY A 48 35.16 4.37 -8.19
N ASP A 49 34.42 3.30 -7.99
CA ASP A 49 33.48 2.69 -8.93
C ASP A 49 32.03 2.68 -8.41
N GLU A 50 31.72 3.61 -7.53
CA GLU A 50 30.33 3.74 -7.01
C GLU A 50 29.31 3.90 -8.12
N THR A 51 28.30 3.06 -8.09
CA THR A 51 27.13 3.15 -8.98
C THR A 51 25.84 3.06 -8.18
N GLU A 52 24.77 3.63 -8.73
CA GLU A 52 23.46 3.57 -8.11
C GLU A 52 22.92 2.14 -8.02
N GLY A 53 22.41 1.78 -6.86
CA GLY A 53 21.78 0.50 -6.61
C GLY A 53 20.35 0.41 -7.11
N ALA A 54 19.69 -0.70 -6.82
CA ALA A 54 18.27 -0.89 -7.07
C ALA A 54 17.63 -1.63 -5.91
N TYR A 55 16.36 -1.32 -5.64
CA TYR A 55 15.58 -2.05 -4.65
C TYR A 55 15.26 -3.46 -5.14
N MET A 56 15.40 -4.43 -4.24
CA MET A 56 14.86 -5.77 -4.41
C MET A 56 13.81 -6.03 -3.33
N PHE A 57 12.56 -5.94 -3.71
CA PHE A 57 11.45 -6.21 -2.80
C PHE A 57 10.97 -7.65 -2.90
N TYR A 58 10.45 -8.17 -1.79
CA TYR A 58 9.71 -9.42 -1.77
C TYR A 58 8.23 -9.15 -1.56
N SER A 59 7.39 -9.63 -2.48
CA SER A 59 5.94 -9.62 -2.32
C SER A 59 5.47 -10.93 -1.69
N SER A 60 4.40 -10.89 -0.88
CA SER A 60 3.82 -12.08 -0.25
C SER A 60 3.31 -13.12 -1.26
N GLY A 61 3.08 -12.72 -2.50
CA GLY A 61 2.57 -13.58 -3.58
C GLY A 61 1.19 -14.19 -3.27
N THR A 62 0.26 -14.13 -4.19
CA THR A 62 -1.07 -14.76 -4.07
C THR A 62 -1.01 -16.29 -3.95
N THR A 63 0.13 -16.91 -4.27
CA THR A 63 0.37 -18.35 -4.20
C THR A 63 1.05 -18.81 -2.90
N GLY A 64 1.20 -17.90 -1.91
CA GLY A 64 1.80 -18.20 -0.60
C GLY A 64 3.34 -18.26 -0.57
N GLN A 65 4.02 -18.22 -1.72
CA GLN A 65 5.48 -18.14 -1.77
C GLN A 65 5.94 -16.70 -2.06
N PRO A 66 6.83 -16.12 -1.23
CA PRO A 66 7.37 -14.79 -1.48
C PRO A 66 8.09 -14.73 -2.82
N LYS A 67 7.87 -13.64 -3.57
CA LYS A 67 8.51 -13.41 -4.88
C LYS A 67 9.46 -12.24 -4.76
N GLY A 68 10.73 -12.45 -5.07
CA GLY A 68 11.71 -11.37 -5.17
C GLY A 68 11.54 -10.63 -6.50
N ILE A 69 11.39 -9.32 -6.42
CA ILE A 69 11.24 -8.44 -7.59
C ILE A 69 12.60 -7.81 -7.87
N LEU A 70 13.28 -8.29 -8.90
CA LEU A 70 14.63 -7.85 -9.26
C LEU A 70 14.55 -6.82 -10.39
N ARG A 71 15.05 -5.62 -10.13
CA ARG A 71 15.15 -4.56 -11.13
C ARG A 71 16.54 -4.52 -11.74
N PRO A 72 16.67 -4.22 -13.05
CA PRO A 72 17.97 -4.01 -13.65
C PRO A 72 18.74 -2.87 -12.97
N LEU A 73 20.02 -3.08 -12.73
CA LEU A 73 20.92 -2.00 -12.30
C LEU A 73 21.10 -1.02 -13.45
N THR A 74 21.05 0.27 -13.16
CA THR A 74 21.13 1.32 -14.17
C THR A 74 22.58 1.59 -14.62
N GLY A 75 23.56 1.26 -13.76
CA GLY A 75 24.97 1.62 -13.96
C GLY A 75 25.23 3.14 -13.91
N GLN A 76 24.26 3.91 -13.46
CA GLN A 76 24.43 5.36 -13.29
C GLN A 76 25.32 5.65 -12.08
N PRO A 77 25.98 6.82 -12.03
CA PRO A 77 26.72 7.27 -10.87
C PRO A 77 25.86 7.24 -9.60
N PHE A 78 26.50 6.97 -8.47
CA PHE A 78 25.87 6.99 -7.16
C PHE A 78 25.12 8.32 -6.93
N ASN A 79 23.99 8.27 -6.22
CA ASN A 79 23.10 9.40 -5.96
C ASN A 79 22.43 9.99 -7.23
N THR A 80 22.37 9.24 -8.32
CA THR A 80 21.50 9.59 -9.45
C THR A 80 20.07 9.32 -9.06
N PRO A 81 19.15 10.33 -9.06
CA PRO A 81 17.76 10.12 -8.70
C PRO A 81 17.14 9.02 -9.56
N LEU A 82 16.65 7.99 -8.91
CA LEU A 82 15.85 6.97 -9.54
C LEU A 82 14.47 7.57 -9.85
N ARG A 83 13.65 6.81 -10.52
CA ARG A 83 12.34 7.29 -10.97
C ARG A 83 11.43 7.76 -9.85
N ILE A 84 11.46 7.09 -8.67
CA ILE A 84 10.60 7.46 -7.54
C ILE A 84 11.01 8.82 -6.98
N GLU A 85 12.30 9.10 -6.82
CA GLU A 85 12.83 10.37 -6.33
C GLU A 85 12.51 11.49 -7.32
N ALA A 86 12.69 11.25 -8.61
CA ALA A 86 12.32 12.22 -9.65
C ALA A 86 10.82 12.52 -9.64
N MET A 87 9.97 11.52 -9.42
CA MET A 87 8.54 11.68 -9.27
C MET A 87 8.19 12.45 -7.97
N MET A 88 8.82 12.11 -6.86
CA MET A 88 8.63 12.78 -5.57
C MET A 88 8.93 14.27 -5.68
N ALA A 89 10.05 14.62 -6.31
CA ALA A 89 10.42 16.03 -6.54
C ALA A 89 9.44 16.74 -7.50
N ALA A 90 9.17 16.12 -8.67
CA ALA A 90 8.40 16.77 -9.74
C ALA A 90 6.89 16.83 -9.50
N ARG A 91 6.31 15.81 -8.83
CA ARG A 91 4.86 15.67 -8.66
C ARG A 91 4.37 15.95 -7.25
N PHE A 92 5.21 15.70 -6.26
CA PHE A 92 4.87 15.81 -4.85
C PHE A 92 5.70 16.87 -4.12
N GLN A 93 6.53 17.61 -4.86
CA GLN A 93 7.29 18.77 -4.37
C GLN A 93 8.16 18.43 -3.13
N PHE A 94 8.73 17.22 -3.10
CA PHE A 94 9.72 16.88 -2.10
C PHE A 94 11.04 17.60 -2.37
N ASP A 95 11.64 18.12 -1.32
CA ASP A 95 12.88 18.88 -1.32
C ASP A 95 13.62 18.75 0.03
N ASP A 96 14.70 19.49 0.22
CA ASP A 96 15.50 19.52 1.44
C ASP A 96 14.76 20.12 2.67
N THR A 97 13.63 20.78 2.45
CA THR A 97 12.74 21.29 3.53
C THR A 97 11.68 20.28 3.95
N SER A 98 11.57 19.17 3.24
CA SER A 98 10.56 18.16 3.51
C SER A 98 10.86 17.40 4.80
N ILE A 99 9.86 17.33 5.66
CA ILE A 99 9.86 16.48 6.87
C ILE A 99 8.80 15.41 6.65
N TYR A 100 9.28 14.23 6.31
CA TYR A 100 8.42 13.10 5.91
C TYR A 100 8.15 12.15 7.07
N TYR A 101 6.90 11.74 7.20
CA TYR A 101 6.43 10.79 8.19
C TYR A 101 5.65 9.65 7.55
N SER A 102 6.02 8.41 7.87
CA SER A 102 5.23 7.23 7.58
C SER A 102 5.31 6.24 8.74
N PRO A 103 4.19 5.87 9.38
CA PRO A 103 4.16 4.89 10.45
C PRO A 103 4.14 3.45 9.94
N ALA A 104 4.12 3.26 8.63
CA ALA A 104 4.11 1.93 8.02
C ALA A 104 5.50 1.27 8.08
N PRO A 105 5.57 -0.06 8.24
CA PRO A 105 6.84 -0.77 8.35
C PRO A 105 7.73 -0.60 7.10
N LEU A 106 9.01 -0.34 7.32
CA LEU A 106 10.00 -0.11 6.25
C LEU A 106 10.33 -1.35 5.41
N TYR A 107 9.84 -2.54 5.78
CA TYR A 107 9.99 -3.72 4.91
C TYR A 107 8.98 -3.73 3.75
N HIS A 108 7.99 -2.84 3.73
CA HIS A 108 7.13 -2.62 2.57
C HIS A 108 7.78 -1.68 1.56
N ALA A 109 7.48 -1.92 0.28
CA ALA A 109 8.09 -1.20 -0.83
C ALA A 109 7.89 0.32 -0.75
N ALA A 110 6.67 0.77 -0.54
CA ALA A 110 6.36 2.20 -0.53
C ALA A 110 7.00 2.96 0.65
N PRO A 111 6.82 2.55 1.93
CA PRO A 111 7.45 3.24 3.06
C PRO A 111 8.97 3.33 2.94
N LEU A 112 9.63 2.25 2.49
CA LEU A 112 11.08 2.25 2.31
C LEU A 112 11.51 3.20 1.19
N ALA A 113 10.92 3.06 0.01
CA ALA A 113 11.32 3.86 -1.15
C ALA A 113 11.07 5.36 -0.95
N TRP A 114 9.94 5.74 -0.34
CA TRP A 114 9.65 7.13 -0.03
C TRP A 114 10.58 7.69 1.08
N SER A 115 10.96 6.87 2.08
CA SER A 115 11.91 7.28 3.11
C SER A 115 13.29 7.53 2.52
N ILE A 116 13.82 6.60 1.71
CA ILE A 116 15.11 6.77 1.04
C ILE A 116 15.06 7.96 0.07
N GLY A 117 13.99 8.05 -0.74
CA GLY A 117 13.82 9.17 -1.67
C GLY A 117 13.80 10.54 -0.98
N THR A 118 13.16 10.63 0.20
CA THR A 118 13.20 11.86 1.00
C THR A 118 14.62 12.22 1.41
N GLN A 119 15.41 11.24 1.87
CA GLN A 119 16.81 11.48 2.27
C GLN A 119 17.69 11.84 1.07
N MET A 120 17.52 11.18 -0.09
CA MET A 120 18.23 11.52 -1.31
C MET A 120 17.93 12.94 -1.81
N LEU A 121 16.75 13.46 -1.53
CA LEU A 121 16.34 14.85 -1.84
C LEU A 121 16.75 15.85 -0.73
N GLY A 122 17.49 15.42 0.30
CA GLY A 122 17.97 16.25 1.40
C GLY A 122 17.00 16.44 2.55
N GLY A 123 15.80 15.84 2.48
CA GLY A 123 14.77 15.98 3.51
C GLY A 123 15.01 15.12 4.76
N THR A 124 14.16 15.30 5.74
CA THR A 124 14.19 14.59 7.03
C THR A 124 13.11 13.50 7.06
N VAL A 125 13.45 12.32 7.58
CA VAL A 125 12.50 11.20 7.78
C VAL A 125 12.25 10.97 9.26
N ILE A 126 10.99 10.94 9.66
CA ILE A 126 10.56 10.57 11.01
C ILE A 126 10.11 9.09 10.98
N VAL A 127 10.82 8.24 11.72
CA VAL A 127 10.55 6.80 11.82
C VAL A 127 9.95 6.50 13.18
N THR A 128 8.93 5.65 13.23
CA THR A 128 8.26 5.20 14.46
C THR A 128 8.13 3.67 14.48
N ASP A 129 7.96 3.09 15.66
CA ASP A 129 7.84 1.63 15.84
C ASP A 129 6.52 1.04 15.32
N GLY A 130 5.60 1.88 14.88
CA GLY A 130 4.29 1.47 14.36
C GLY A 130 3.30 2.61 14.33
N PHE A 131 2.04 2.28 14.02
CA PHE A 131 0.95 3.24 13.94
C PHE A 131 0.12 3.25 15.23
N ASP A 132 0.03 4.43 15.85
CA ASP A 132 -0.99 4.82 16.81
C ASP A 132 -1.62 6.12 16.35
N ALA A 133 -2.95 6.20 16.38
CA ALA A 133 -3.67 7.31 15.79
C ALA A 133 -3.41 8.65 16.50
N GLU A 134 -3.45 8.69 17.83
CA GLU A 134 -3.21 9.92 18.59
C GLU A 134 -1.72 10.30 18.60
N ALA A 135 -0.82 9.32 18.76
CA ALA A 135 0.61 9.56 18.64
C ALA A 135 1.01 10.08 17.25
N THR A 136 0.34 9.65 16.19
CA THR A 136 0.55 10.17 14.83
C THR A 136 0.28 11.67 14.76
N LEU A 137 -0.84 12.13 15.35
CA LEU A 137 -1.16 13.57 15.38
C LEU A 137 -0.14 14.36 16.19
N ALA A 138 0.27 13.82 17.35
CA ALA A 138 1.31 14.41 18.18
C ALA A 138 2.68 14.50 17.47
N HIS A 139 3.04 13.49 16.68
CA HIS A 139 4.27 13.52 15.87
C HIS A 139 4.20 14.56 14.76
N ILE A 140 3.06 14.68 14.08
CA ILE A 140 2.88 15.70 13.03
C ILE A 140 3.09 17.10 13.61
N GLU A 141 2.47 17.42 14.74
CA GLU A 141 2.67 18.69 15.42
C GLU A 141 4.11 18.89 15.90
N ARG A 142 4.61 17.92 16.68
CA ARG A 142 5.94 18.00 17.33
C ARG A 142 7.07 18.23 16.34
N TYR A 143 7.07 17.47 15.25
CA TYR A 143 8.13 17.51 14.25
C TYR A 143 7.83 18.44 13.09
N ARG A 144 6.68 19.12 13.10
CA ARG A 144 6.24 20.01 12.00
C ARG A 144 6.26 19.26 10.67
N VAL A 145 5.72 18.04 10.65
CA VAL A 145 5.69 17.17 9.46
C VAL A 145 5.03 17.90 8.31
N THR A 146 5.71 17.91 7.18
CA THR A 146 5.22 18.55 5.95
C THR A 146 4.61 17.56 4.97
N ASN A 147 5.13 16.35 4.94
CA ASN A 147 4.77 15.31 3.99
C ASN A 147 4.50 14.01 4.76
N ALA A 148 3.37 13.37 4.53
CA ALA A 148 3.04 12.11 5.20
C ALA A 148 2.54 11.05 4.21
N GLN A 149 2.80 9.77 4.53
CA GLN A 149 2.24 8.65 3.78
C GLN A 149 1.46 7.73 4.70
N PHE A 150 0.23 7.43 4.29
CA PHE A 150 -0.69 6.58 5.03
C PHE A 150 -1.30 5.49 4.14
N VAL A 151 -1.95 4.54 4.78
CA VAL A 151 -2.88 3.62 4.13
C VAL A 151 -4.30 3.93 4.63
N PRO A 152 -5.36 3.53 3.90
CA PRO A 152 -6.74 3.84 4.27
C PRO A 152 -7.13 3.44 5.70
N THR A 153 -6.61 2.31 6.21
CA THR A 153 -6.81 1.89 7.61
C THR A 153 -6.28 2.91 8.62
N HIS A 154 -5.17 3.61 8.32
CA HIS A 154 -4.67 4.69 9.17
C HIS A 154 -5.68 5.86 9.20
N PHE A 155 -6.26 6.22 8.05
CA PHE A 155 -7.28 7.26 7.98
C PHE A 155 -8.50 6.92 8.85
N VAL A 156 -9.02 5.71 8.72
CA VAL A 156 -10.15 5.24 9.52
C VAL A 156 -9.85 5.37 11.01
N ARG A 157 -8.70 4.86 11.47
CA ARG A 157 -8.31 4.91 12.88
C ARG A 157 -8.11 6.34 13.39
N MET A 158 -7.57 7.24 12.58
CA MET A 158 -7.49 8.66 12.93
C MET A 158 -8.88 9.32 13.00
N LEU A 159 -9.79 8.96 12.10
CA LEU A 159 -11.17 9.48 12.09
C LEU A 159 -12.01 8.95 13.26
N GLN A 160 -11.71 7.76 13.78
CA GLN A 160 -12.34 7.19 14.97
C GLN A 160 -11.95 7.92 16.28
N LEU A 161 -10.85 8.66 16.28
CA LEU A 161 -10.53 9.52 17.44
C LEU A 161 -11.64 10.56 17.66
N PRO A 162 -12.03 10.80 18.94
CA PRO A 162 -12.99 11.85 19.25
C PRO A 162 -12.59 13.19 18.65
N LYS A 163 -13.56 13.96 18.13
CA LYS A 163 -13.29 15.29 17.57
C LYS A 163 -12.50 16.20 18.49
N ALA A 164 -12.78 16.11 19.83
CA ALA A 164 -12.05 16.90 20.82
C ALA A 164 -10.57 16.48 20.96
N VAL A 165 -10.23 15.22 20.69
CA VAL A 165 -8.83 14.74 20.64
C VAL A 165 -8.16 15.26 19.39
N ARG A 166 -8.79 15.08 18.22
CA ARG A 166 -8.27 15.54 16.93
C ARG A 166 -7.99 17.05 16.92
N ALA A 167 -8.83 17.83 17.57
CA ALA A 167 -8.72 19.29 17.65
C ALA A 167 -7.60 19.81 18.59
N LYS A 168 -6.93 18.94 19.36
CA LYS A 168 -5.82 19.33 20.23
C LYS A 168 -4.53 19.62 19.47
N TYR A 169 -4.36 19.05 18.29
CA TYR A 169 -3.10 19.03 17.55
C TYR A 169 -3.09 19.98 16.38
N ASP A 170 -2.02 20.74 16.22
CA ASP A 170 -1.79 21.61 15.08
C ASP A 170 -1.19 20.80 13.90
N LEU A 171 -2.03 20.53 12.90
CA LEU A 171 -1.65 19.81 11.68
C LEU A 171 -1.35 20.75 10.51
N SER A 172 -1.29 22.06 10.73
CA SER A 172 -1.15 23.08 9.68
C SER A 172 0.18 23.04 8.92
N SER A 173 1.16 22.26 9.41
CA SER A 173 2.42 22.03 8.71
C SER A 173 2.29 21.07 7.53
N LEU A 174 1.23 20.25 7.48
CA LEU A 174 1.01 19.32 6.37
C LEU A 174 0.79 20.05 5.05
N ARG A 175 1.66 19.80 4.10
CA ARG A 175 1.57 20.27 2.72
C ARG A 175 1.07 19.19 1.77
N LEU A 176 1.36 17.94 2.13
CA LEU A 176 1.05 16.76 1.33
C LEU A 176 0.80 15.55 2.22
N VAL A 177 -0.30 14.87 1.96
CA VAL A 177 -0.60 13.55 2.53
C VAL A 177 -0.87 12.59 1.37
N VAL A 178 -0.05 11.58 1.20
CA VAL A 178 -0.28 10.54 0.19
C VAL A 178 -0.88 9.31 0.82
N HIS A 179 -1.82 8.68 0.14
CA HIS A 179 -2.26 7.34 0.49
C HIS A 179 -2.29 6.41 -0.72
N ALA A 180 -2.15 5.12 -0.46
CA ALA A 180 -2.14 4.05 -1.45
C ALA A 180 -2.26 2.68 -0.80
N ALA A 181 -1.96 1.64 -1.54
CA ALA A 181 -1.81 0.23 -1.14
C ALA A 181 -3.11 -0.52 -0.87
N ALA A 182 -4.21 0.16 -0.60
CA ALA A 182 -5.54 -0.42 -0.44
C ALA A 182 -6.60 0.56 -0.97
N PRO A 183 -7.79 0.09 -1.31
CA PRO A 183 -8.91 0.96 -1.65
C PRO A 183 -9.27 1.88 -0.48
N CYS A 184 -9.56 3.12 -0.78
CA CYS A 184 -10.07 4.09 0.18
C CYS A 184 -11.52 4.38 -0.15
N SER A 185 -12.43 4.14 0.81
CA SER A 185 -13.84 4.47 0.58
C SER A 185 -14.02 5.97 0.34
N ILE A 186 -15.01 6.31 -0.47
CA ILE A 186 -15.34 7.70 -0.78
C ILE A 186 -15.58 8.49 0.51
N ASP A 187 -16.39 7.94 1.44
CA ASP A 187 -16.73 8.60 2.71
C ASP A 187 -15.49 8.87 3.57
N VAL A 188 -14.57 7.90 3.69
CA VAL A 188 -13.32 8.09 4.45
C VAL A 188 -12.48 9.21 3.85
N LYS A 189 -12.32 9.20 2.54
CA LYS A 189 -11.50 10.22 1.88
C LYS A 189 -12.14 11.60 1.93
N GLU A 190 -13.46 11.72 1.81
CA GLU A 190 -14.19 12.96 2.02
C GLU A 190 -14.00 13.50 3.44
N MET A 191 -14.20 12.66 4.47
CA MET A 191 -13.99 13.07 5.86
C MET A 191 -12.55 13.52 6.14
N MET A 192 -11.56 12.88 5.49
CA MET A 192 -10.17 13.30 5.62
C MET A 192 -9.90 14.64 4.90
N LEU A 193 -10.45 14.84 3.70
CA LEU A 193 -10.38 16.12 2.97
C LEU A 193 -11.04 17.27 3.74
N ASP A 194 -12.20 17.00 4.35
CA ASP A 194 -12.89 17.96 5.21
C ASP A 194 -12.07 18.35 6.44
N TRP A 195 -11.30 17.40 6.99
CA TRP A 195 -10.49 17.63 8.17
C TRP A 195 -9.13 18.26 7.88
N LEU A 196 -8.38 17.73 6.91
CA LEU A 196 -6.99 18.14 6.62
C LEU A 196 -6.90 19.18 5.50
N GLY A 197 -8.00 19.40 4.77
CA GLY A 197 -8.01 20.26 3.59
C GLY A 197 -7.48 19.58 2.32
N PRO A 198 -7.22 20.37 1.25
CA PRO A 198 -6.88 19.86 -0.08
C PRO A 198 -5.40 19.43 -0.19
N VAL A 199 -4.91 18.67 0.77
CA VAL A 199 -3.52 18.19 0.84
C VAL A 199 -3.41 16.69 0.56
N ILE A 200 -4.54 15.98 0.32
CA ILE A 200 -4.60 14.53 0.21
C ILE A 200 -4.51 14.09 -1.26
N TYR A 201 -3.44 13.37 -1.56
CA TYR A 201 -3.18 12.75 -2.85
C TYR A 201 -3.33 11.24 -2.75
N GLU A 202 -3.76 10.63 -3.82
CA GLU A 202 -3.79 9.17 -3.96
C GLU A 202 -2.96 8.75 -5.14
N TYR A 203 -2.25 7.63 -4.97
CA TYR A 203 -1.67 6.96 -6.11
C TYR A 203 -2.04 5.47 -6.10
N TYR A 204 -2.13 4.90 -7.28
CA TYR A 204 -2.22 3.47 -7.48
C TYR A 204 -0.97 2.99 -8.22
N GLY A 205 -0.39 1.93 -7.69
CA GLY A 205 0.80 1.27 -8.22
C GLY A 205 1.03 -0.05 -7.51
N PHE A 206 1.97 -0.81 -7.98
CA PHE A 206 2.31 -2.14 -7.46
C PHE A 206 3.83 -2.29 -7.33
N SER A 207 4.26 -3.23 -6.47
CA SER A 207 5.68 -3.40 -6.10
C SER A 207 6.55 -3.76 -7.31
N GLU A 208 5.98 -4.45 -8.28
CA GLU A 208 6.63 -4.80 -9.55
C GLU A 208 6.95 -3.55 -10.39
N GLY A 209 6.19 -2.46 -10.22
CA GLY A 209 6.29 -1.28 -11.08
C GLY A 209 5.66 -1.52 -12.45
N GLY A 210 5.94 -0.64 -13.39
CA GLY A 210 5.40 -0.74 -14.74
C GLY A 210 3.99 -0.16 -14.90
N GLY A 211 3.46 0.48 -13.86
CA GLY A 211 2.21 1.23 -13.91
C GLY A 211 2.07 2.10 -12.66
N PHE A 212 1.71 3.36 -12.87
CA PHE A 212 1.52 4.29 -11.77
C PHE A 212 0.49 5.36 -12.15
N THR A 213 -0.54 5.54 -11.32
CA THR A 213 -1.50 6.63 -11.47
C THR A 213 -1.43 7.57 -10.29
N ILE A 214 -1.83 8.82 -10.49
CA ILE A 214 -1.90 9.83 -9.43
C ILE A 214 -3.20 10.62 -9.59
N VAL A 215 -3.80 10.99 -8.47
CA VAL A 215 -4.89 11.96 -8.41
C VAL A 215 -4.66 12.93 -7.25
N GLY A 216 -4.79 14.21 -7.54
CA GLY A 216 -4.80 15.28 -6.54
C GLY A 216 -6.19 15.51 -5.96
N PRO A 217 -6.29 16.32 -4.88
CA PRO A 217 -7.54 16.54 -4.16
C PRO A 217 -8.64 17.14 -5.04
N GLU A 218 -8.35 18.14 -5.86
CA GLU A 218 -9.34 18.81 -6.72
C GLU A 218 -9.89 17.86 -7.80
N GLU A 219 -8.99 17.10 -8.45
CA GLU A 219 -9.37 16.12 -9.45
C GLU A 219 -10.23 15.00 -8.84
N TRP A 220 -9.86 14.57 -7.62
CA TRP A 220 -10.59 13.52 -6.92
C TRP A 220 -11.99 13.97 -6.51
N VAL A 221 -12.15 15.19 -6.00
CA VAL A 221 -13.48 15.76 -5.66
C VAL A 221 -14.39 15.81 -6.88
N ALA A 222 -13.84 16.12 -8.06
CA ALA A 222 -14.59 16.12 -9.32
C ALA A 222 -14.92 14.69 -9.82
N ARG A 223 -14.18 13.66 -9.38
CA ARG A 223 -14.29 12.26 -9.84
C ARG A 223 -14.08 11.29 -8.68
N LYS A 224 -15.00 11.31 -7.73
CA LYS A 224 -14.93 10.49 -6.52
C LYS A 224 -14.75 9.01 -6.84
N GLY A 225 -13.85 8.35 -6.12
CA GLY A 225 -13.55 6.93 -6.29
C GLY A 225 -12.48 6.61 -7.35
N THR A 226 -12.02 7.61 -8.11
CA THR A 226 -10.90 7.40 -9.04
C THR A 226 -9.57 7.24 -8.31
N VAL A 227 -8.68 6.40 -8.85
CA VAL A 227 -7.27 6.32 -8.46
C VAL A 227 -6.36 7.15 -9.39
N GLY A 228 -6.96 7.99 -10.25
CA GLY A 228 -6.27 8.96 -11.06
C GLY A 228 -5.95 8.53 -12.49
N ARG A 229 -5.01 9.29 -13.08
CA ARG A 229 -4.52 9.04 -14.44
C ARG A 229 -3.09 8.53 -14.42
N SER A 230 -2.76 7.69 -15.41
CA SER A 230 -1.40 7.19 -15.55
C SER A 230 -0.39 8.29 -15.82
N ILE A 231 0.76 8.19 -15.16
CA ILE A 231 1.94 9.02 -15.43
C ILE A 231 3.09 8.21 -16.05
N THR A 232 2.86 6.94 -16.34
CA THR A 232 3.91 6.00 -16.77
C THR A 232 3.74 5.50 -18.19
N GLY A 233 2.55 5.65 -18.75
CA GLY A 233 2.19 5.20 -20.10
C GLY A 233 0.70 4.93 -20.20
N PRO A 234 0.20 4.51 -21.35
CA PRO A 234 -1.20 4.21 -21.55
C PRO A 234 -1.73 3.10 -20.63
N ILE A 235 -2.98 3.26 -20.20
CA ILE A 235 -3.76 2.21 -19.54
C ILE A 235 -4.69 1.58 -20.58
N HIS A 236 -4.76 0.26 -20.57
CA HIS A 236 -5.68 -0.53 -21.37
C HIS A 236 -6.59 -1.31 -20.41
N VAL A 237 -7.88 -1.31 -20.71
CA VAL A 237 -8.86 -2.17 -20.05
C VAL A 237 -9.32 -3.21 -21.04
N VAL A 238 -9.11 -4.49 -20.73
CA VAL A 238 -9.34 -5.58 -21.69
C VAL A 238 -10.24 -6.66 -21.11
N ASP A 239 -10.92 -7.40 -21.98
CA ASP A 239 -11.67 -8.61 -21.62
C ASP A 239 -10.75 -9.81 -21.37
N ASP A 240 -11.33 -10.96 -21.05
CA ASP A 240 -10.58 -12.20 -20.81
C ASP A 240 -9.83 -12.72 -22.04
N ALA A 241 -10.28 -12.33 -23.25
CA ALA A 241 -9.59 -12.63 -24.51
C ALA A 241 -8.48 -11.62 -24.87
N GLY A 242 -8.30 -10.58 -24.04
CA GLY A 242 -7.31 -9.52 -24.23
C GLY A 242 -7.72 -8.46 -25.26
N LYS A 243 -9.00 -8.38 -25.63
CA LYS A 243 -9.53 -7.32 -26.49
C LYS A 243 -9.86 -6.10 -25.65
N GLU A 244 -9.50 -4.92 -26.15
CA GLU A 244 -9.84 -3.66 -25.48
C GLU A 244 -11.35 -3.44 -25.38
N LEU A 245 -11.76 -3.02 -24.20
CA LEU A 245 -13.14 -2.68 -23.85
C LEU A 245 -13.41 -1.18 -24.05
N PRO A 246 -14.65 -0.81 -24.38
CA PRO A 246 -15.09 0.58 -24.38
C PRO A 246 -14.90 1.25 -23.02
N ARG A 247 -14.85 2.57 -23.01
CA ARG A 247 -14.83 3.36 -21.77
C ARG A 247 -16.08 3.08 -20.93
N GLY A 248 -15.89 2.97 -19.60
CA GLY A 248 -16.96 2.64 -18.65
C GLY A 248 -17.18 1.16 -18.44
N GLU A 249 -16.63 0.28 -19.26
CA GLU A 249 -16.74 -1.17 -19.06
C GLU A 249 -15.62 -1.71 -18.18
N VAL A 250 -15.97 -2.63 -17.26
CA VAL A 250 -15.04 -3.22 -16.29
C VAL A 250 -14.31 -4.41 -16.91
N GLY A 251 -12.98 -4.35 -16.94
CA GLY A 251 -12.12 -5.41 -17.44
C GLY A 251 -10.79 -5.49 -16.68
N HIS A 252 -9.85 -6.27 -17.21
CA HIS A 252 -8.50 -6.35 -16.68
C HIS A 252 -7.72 -5.08 -16.98
N VAL A 253 -7.15 -4.48 -15.93
CA VAL A 253 -6.30 -3.28 -16.05
C VAL A 253 -4.90 -3.70 -16.47
N MET A 254 -4.37 -3.08 -17.51
CA MET A 254 -3.02 -3.29 -18.01
C MET A 254 -2.34 -1.95 -18.28
N PHE A 255 -1.01 -1.91 -18.10
CA PHE A 255 -0.22 -0.73 -18.40
C PHE A 255 0.76 -1.02 -19.52
N GLU A 256 0.75 -0.18 -20.55
CA GLU A 256 1.80 -0.16 -21.56
C GLU A 256 3.01 0.59 -21.01
N THR A 257 4.11 -0.14 -20.77
CA THR A 257 5.29 0.40 -20.11
C THR A 257 6.58 -0.12 -20.72
N GLN A 258 7.62 0.71 -20.68
CA GLN A 258 8.98 0.32 -21.02
C GLN A 258 9.74 -0.26 -19.81
N GLU A 259 9.19 -0.13 -18.62
CA GLU A 259 9.82 -0.70 -17.41
C GLU A 259 9.83 -2.22 -17.45
N ARG A 260 10.95 -2.76 -16.99
CA ARG A 260 11.15 -4.20 -16.87
C ARG A 260 11.68 -4.54 -15.48
N PHE A 261 11.26 -5.67 -15.00
CA PHE A 261 11.78 -6.35 -13.82
C PHE A 261 11.76 -7.85 -14.09
N GLU A 262 12.36 -8.61 -13.20
CA GLU A 262 12.29 -10.06 -13.22
C GLU A 262 11.88 -10.56 -11.83
N TYR A 263 10.99 -11.55 -11.78
CA TYR A 263 10.84 -12.31 -10.56
C TYR A 263 12.08 -13.20 -10.40
N HIS A 264 12.77 -13.02 -9.27
CA HIS A 264 14.03 -13.69 -8.99
C HIS A 264 13.87 -15.22 -9.09
N LYS A 265 14.63 -15.84 -9.97
CA LYS A 265 14.60 -17.28 -10.28
C LYS A 265 13.26 -17.80 -10.79
N ASP A 266 12.37 -16.94 -11.31
CA ASP A 266 11.07 -17.34 -11.86
C ASP A 266 10.78 -16.63 -13.20
N PRO A 267 11.45 -17.04 -14.28
CA PRO A 267 11.26 -16.44 -15.60
C PRO A 267 9.85 -16.73 -16.17
N GLY A 268 9.23 -17.84 -15.75
CA GLY A 268 7.86 -18.19 -16.16
C GLY A 268 6.84 -17.15 -15.69
N LYS A 269 6.88 -16.83 -14.39
CA LYS A 269 6.01 -15.79 -13.84
C LYS A 269 6.33 -14.39 -14.36
N THR A 270 7.59 -14.10 -14.65
CA THR A 270 7.98 -12.85 -15.30
C THR A 270 7.31 -12.71 -16.66
N ALA A 271 7.33 -13.76 -17.47
CA ALA A 271 6.68 -13.77 -18.78
C ALA A 271 5.14 -13.67 -18.66
N GLU A 272 4.54 -14.34 -17.69
CA GLU A 272 3.10 -14.27 -17.42
C GLU A 272 2.67 -12.83 -17.04
N PHE A 273 3.46 -12.14 -16.21
CA PHE A 273 3.16 -10.77 -15.78
C PHE A 273 3.09 -9.79 -16.96
N PHE A 274 4.01 -9.88 -17.91
CA PHE A 274 4.02 -8.99 -19.07
C PHE A 274 3.11 -9.47 -20.21
N GLY A 275 2.78 -10.75 -20.26
CA GLY A 275 1.96 -11.32 -21.30
C GLY A 275 2.52 -11.10 -22.71
N PRO A 276 1.77 -11.51 -23.76
CA PRO A 276 2.27 -11.50 -25.13
C PRO A 276 2.44 -10.10 -25.75
N ARG A 277 1.77 -9.08 -25.20
CA ARG A 277 1.90 -7.68 -25.65
C ARG A 277 3.03 -6.94 -24.92
N GLY A 278 3.65 -7.55 -23.91
CA GLY A 278 4.64 -6.89 -23.06
C GLY A 278 4.05 -5.82 -22.11
N TRP A 279 2.74 -5.80 -21.91
CA TRP A 279 2.07 -4.90 -20.97
C TRP A 279 2.08 -5.47 -19.56
N SER A 280 2.27 -4.60 -18.57
CA SER A 280 2.20 -5.00 -17.16
C SER A 280 0.77 -5.39 -16.78
N ARG A 281 0.64 -6.53 -16.07
CA ARG A 281 -0.64 -7.12 -15.67
C ARG A 281 -0.71 -7.26 -14.14
N PRO A 282 -1.12 -6.20 -13.41
CA PRO A 282 -1.15 -6.23 -11.93
C PRO A 282 -2.18 -7.22 -11.36
N GLY A 283 -3.12 -7.69 -12.17
CA GLY A 283 -4.18 -8.61 -11.76
C GLY A 283 -5.43 -7.90 -11.22
N ASP A 284 -5.47 -6.60 -11.32
CA ASP A 284 -6.62 -5.80 -10.87
C ASP A 284 -7.66 -5.63 -11.99
N ARG A 285 -8.92 -5.45 -11.62
CA ARG A 285 -10.02 -5.11 -12.53
C ARG A 285 -10.45 -3.67 -12.30
N GLY A 286 -10.89 -3.02 -13.37
CA GLY A 286 -11.32 -1.64 -13.31
C GLY A 286 -11.85 -1.13 -14.65
N TRP A 287 -12.19 0.13 -14.67
CA TRP A 287 -12.68 0.81 -15.89
C TRP A 287 -12.10 2.22 -15.96
N MET A 288 -12.12 2.81 -17.12
CA MET A 288 -11.69 4.20 -17.31
C MET A 288 -12.84 5.05 -17.81
N ASP A 289 -12.90 6.31 -17.30
CA ASP A 289 -13.80 7.31 -17.84
C ASP A 289 -13.33 7.87 -19.21
N GLU A 290 -14.14 8.74 -19.80
CA GLU A 290 -13.85 9.39 -21.09
C GLU A 290 -12.63 10.32 -21.02
N HIS A 291 -12.22 10.74 -19.82
CA HIS A 291 -11.07 11.61 -19.58
C HIS A 291 -9.80 10.83 -19.21
N GLY A 292 -9.86 9.48 -19.17
CA GLY A 292 -8.73 8.61 -18.89
C GLY A 292 -8.42 8.43 -17.40
N TYR A 293 -9.36 8.76 -16.52
CA TYR A 293 -9.25 8.43 -15.10
C TYR A 293 -9.60 6.97 -14.87
N LEU A 294 -8.76 6.28 -14.11
CA LEU A 294 -8.95 4.89 -13.73
C LEU A 294 -9.78 4.76 -12.45
N PHE A 295 -10.71 3.84 -12.47
CA PHE A 295 -11.49 3.40 -11.33
C PHE A 295 -11.25 1.91 -11.13
N LEU A 296 -10.85 1.51 -9.94
CA LEU A 296 -10.65 0.10 -9.59
C LEU A 296 -11.97 -0.50 -9.11
N ALA A 297 -12.29 -1.68 -9.60
CA ALA A 297 -13.44 -2.44 -9.14
C ALA A 297 -13.05 -3.44 -8.05
N ASP A 298 -12.11 -4.36 -8.35
CA ASP A 298 -11.53 -5.29 -7.38
C ASP A 298 -10.33 -6.04 -8.01
N ARG A 299 -9.65 -6.88 -7.18
CA ARG A 299 -8.75 -7.90 -7.70
C ARG A 299 -9.54 -9.08 -8.26
N SER A 300 -9.11 -9.60 -9.39
CA SER A 300 -9.74 -10.76 -10.01
C SER A 300 -9.82 -12.00 -9.09
N SER A 301 -8.95 -12.07 -8.07
CA SER A 301 -8.87 -13.18 -7.10
C SER A 301 -9.77 -13.01 -5.87
N SER A 302 -10.39 -11.86 -5.67
CA SER A 302 -11.17 -11.54 -4.45
C SER A 302 -12.66 -11.40 -4.72
N MET A 303 -13.06 -11.30 -6.00
CA MET A 303 -14.46 -11.16 -6.39
C MET A 303 -15.26 -12.40 -5.99
N ILE A 304 -16.36 -12.20 -5.28
CA ILE A 304 -17.28 -13.25 -4.83
C ILE A 304 -18.39 -13.40 -5.89
N ILE A 305 -18.66 -14.62 -6.31
CA ILE A 305 -19.73 -14.89 -7.29
C ILE A 305 -20.88 -15.60 -6.56
N SER A 306 -21.88 -14.83 -6.18
CA SER A 306 -23.06 -15.33 -5.47
C SER A 306 -24.29 -15.28 -6.36
N GLY A 307 -24.88 -16.44 -6.66
CA GLY A 307 -26.07 -16.53 -7.49
C GLY A 307 -25.91 -15.93 -8.90
N GLY A 308 -24.67 -15.89 -9.44
CA GLY A 308 -24.36 -15.25 -10.72
C GLY A 308 -24.15 -13.74 -10.65
N VAL A 309 -24.21 -13.15 -9.45
CA VAL A 309 -23.91 -11.74 -9.21
C VAL A 309 -22.46 -11.59 -8.75
N ASN A 310 -21.73 -10.67 -9.38
CA ASN A 310 -20.39 -10.30 -8.95
C ASN A 310 -20.48 -9.35 -7.77
N ILE A 311 -19.95 -9.77 -6.62
CA ILE A 311 -19.91 -8.99 -5.38
C ILE A 311 -18.47 -8.63 -5.09
N TYR A 312 -18.23 -7.37 -4.85
CA TYR A 312 -16.92 -6.83 -4.56
C TYR A 312 -16.75 -6.65 -3.04
N PRO A 313 -15.92 -7.47 -2.36
CA PRO A 313 -15.72 -7.43 -0.92
C PRO A 313 -15.45 -6.04 -0.36
N GLN A 314 -14.71 -5.25 -1.10
CA GLN A 314 -14.25 -3.92 -0.70
C GLN A 314 -15.40 -2.93 -0.43
N GLU A 315 -16.54 -3.07 -1.10
CA GLU A 315 -17.70 -2.21 -0.86
C GLU A 315 -18.25 -2.43 0.55
N ALA A 316 -18.38 -3.70 0.96
CA ALA A 316 -18.83 -4.05 2.29
C ALA A 316 -17.77 -3.74 3.37
N GLU A 317 -16.50 -4.02 3.10
CA GLU A 317 -15.38 -3.68 3.99
C GLU A 317 -15.31 -2.18 4.25
N ALA A 318 -15.46 -1.35 3.22
CA ALA A 318 -15.42 0.10 3.31
C ALA A 318 -16.51 0.65 4.26
N VAL A 319 -17.69 0.08 4.23
CA VAL A 319 -18.80 0.47 5.11
C VAL A 319 -18.58 -0.01 6.53
N LEU A 320 -18.28 -1.31 6.70
CA LEU A 320 -18.09 -1.93 8.01
C LEU A 320 -16.92 -1.34 8.80
N THR A 321 -15.84 -0.97 8.12
CA THR A 321 -14.67 -0.33 8.75
C THR A 321 -15.01 0.99 9.44
N LEU A 322 -16.09 1.67 9.05
CA LEU A 322 -16.55 2.91 9.69
C LEU A 322 -17.35 2.68 10.98
N HIS A 323 -17.71 1.43 11.29
CA HIS A 323 -18.49 1.12 12.48
C HIS A 323 -17.62 1.26 13.74
N PRO A 324 -18.09 1.97 14.81
CA PRO A 324 -17.29 2.22 16.01
C PRO A 324 -16.81 0.97 16.76
N ALA A 325 -17.53 -0.14 16.63
CA ALA A 325 -17.20 -1.41 17.27
C ALA A 325 -16.14 -2.22 16.50
N ILE A 326 -15.82 -1.84 15.25
CA ILE A 326 -14.91 -2.61 14.37
C ILE A 326 -13.51 -2.01 14.40
N ARG A 327 -12.54 -2.87 14.66
CA ARG A 327 -11.11 -2.55 14.56
C ARG A 327 -10.56 -2.88 13.17
N ASP A 328 -10.96 -4.03 12.63
CA ASP A 328 -10.57 -4.50 11.30
C ASP A 328 -11.64 -5.43 10.72
N VAL A 329 -11.72 -5.55 9.39
CA VAL A 329 -12.71 -6.36 8.70
C VAL A 329 -12.14 -6.93 7.41
N ALA A 330 -12.51 -8.18 7.13
CA ALA A 330 -12.30 -8.83 5.83
C ALA A 330 -13.62 -9.45 5.37
N VAL A 331 -13.97 -9.25 4.11
CA VAL A 331 -15.13 -9.87 3.48
C VAL A 331 -14.66 -10.93 2.48
N ILE A 332 -15.17 -12.13 2.61
CA ILE A 332 -14.76 -13.29 1.81
C ILE A 332 -15.95 -14.06 1.25
N GLY A 333 -15.75 -14.72 0.12
CA GLY A 333 -16.66 -15.75 -0.38
C GLY A 333 -16.46 -17.06 0.38
N VAL A 334 -17.55 -17.67 0.80
CA VAL A 334 -17.55 -19.02 1.36
C VAL A 334 -18.42 -19.93 0.51
N PRO A 335 -18.09 -21.21 0.33
CA PRO A 335 -18.90 -22.12 -0.48
C PRO A 335 -20.34 -22.19 0.01
N ASP A 336 -21.29 -21.99 -0.89
CA ASP A 336 -22.73 -22.12 -0.66
C ASP A 336 -23.37 -23.06 -1.69
N LYS A 337 -24.31 -23.89 -1.26
CA LYS A 337 -24.90 -24.92 -2.12
C LYS A 337 -25.93 -24.38 -3.12
N GLU A 338 -26.57 -23.26 -2.79
CA GLU A 338 -27.62 -22.66 -3.60
C GLU A 338 -27.07 -21.55 -4.51
N PHE A 339 -26.19 -20.73 -3.97
CA PHE A 339 -25.64 -19.56 -4.67
C PHE A 339 -24.21 -19.74 -5.22
N GLY A 340 -23.58 -20.91 -4.99
CA GLY A 340 -22.18 -21.16 -5.33
C GLY A 340 -21.24 -20.59 -4.27
N GLU A 341 -21.32 -19.31 -4.01
CA GLU A 341 -20.66 -18.63 -2.89
C GLU A 341 -21.66 -17.76 -2.10
N ALA A 342 -21.43 -17.66 -0.79
CA ALA A 342 -22.08 -16.70 0.08
C ALA A 342 -21.07 -15.70 0.61
N VAL A 343 -21.51 -14.47 0.84
CA VAL A 343 -20.69 -13.40 1.41
C VAL A 343 -20.54 -13.59 2.92
N LYS A 344 -19.30 -13.54 3.43
CA LYS A 344 -19.03 -13.60 4.86
C LYS A 344 -18.08 -12.48 5.28
N ALA A 345 -18.51 -11.65 6.24
CA ALA A 345 -17.63 -10.71 6.89
C ALA A 345 -16.97 -11.35 8.13
N VAL A 346 -15.67 -11.21 8.25
CA VAL A 346 -14.87 -11.57 9.42
C VAL A 346 -14.38 -10.28 10.05
N VAL A 347 -14.78 -10.02 11.30
CA VAL A 347 -14.50 -8.75 11.97
C VAL A 347 -13.62 -8.94 13.19
N GLU A 348 -12.66 -8.04 13.37
CA GLU A 348 -11.93 -7.83 14.61
C GLU A 348 -12.60 -6.67 15.35
N LEU A 349 -13.03 -6.91 16.59
CA LEU A 349 -13.72 -5.91 17.39
C LEU A 349 -12.75 -5.00 18.14
N MET A 350 -13.18 -3.77 18.39
CA MET A 350 -12.46 -2.86 19.29
C MET A 350 -12.35 -3.46 20.70
N PRO A 351 -11.23 -3.23 21.43
CA PRO A 351 -11.06 -3.71 22.79
C PRO A 351 -12.21 -3.31 23.71
N GLY A 352 -12.77 -4.28 24.43
CA GLY A 352 -13.93 -4.08 25.34
C GLY A 352 -15.29 -4.19 24.67
N THR A 353 -15.37 -4.41 23.36
CA THR A 353 -16.62 -4.68 22.66
C THR A 353 -17.04 -6.15 22.84
N VAL A 354 -18.31 -6.37 23.17
CA VAL A 354 -18.86 -7.72 23.34
C VAL A 354 -19.40 -8.22 22.01
N ALA A 355 -18.93 -9.40 21.58
CA ALA A 355 -19.43 -10.09 20.39
C ALA A 355 -20.75 -10.83 20.75
N ASP A 356 -21.88 -10.29 20.34
CA ASP A 356 -23.20 -10.92 20.54
C ASP A 356 -24.08 -10.78 19.30
N ASP A 357 -25.27 -11.43 19.35
CA ASP A 357 -26.23 -11.42 18.25
C ASP A 357 -26.80 -10.03 17.97
N THR A 358 -26.83 -9.15 18.97
CA THR A 358 -27.32 -7.78 18.83
C THR A 358 -26.35 -6.98 17.97
N LEU A 359 -25.05 -7.04 18.30
CA LEU A 359 -24.02 -6.39 17.49
C LEU A 359 -23.96 -6.98 16.07
N ALA A 360 -24.13 -8.31 15.94
CA ALA A 360 -24.15 -8.93 14.61
C ALA A 360 -25.30 -8.39 13.74
N GLY A 361 -26.51 -8.24 14.33
CA GLY A 361 -27.65 -7.60 13.65
C GLY A 361 -27.39 -6.14 13.31
N GLU A 362 -26.79 -5.37 14.25
CA GLU A 362 -26.44 -3.97 14.02
C GLU A 362 -25.44 -3.81 12.88
N LEU A 363 -24.42 -4.69 12.78
CA LEU A 363 -23.45 -4.67 11.70
C LEU A 363 -24.06 -5.03 10.34
N ILE A 364 -25.04 -5.93 10.30
CA ILE A 364 -25.77 -6.26 9.07
C ILE A 364 -26.61 -5.05 8.60
N ASP A 365 -27.23 -4.35 9.50
CA ASP A 365 -28.10 -3.21 9.20
C ASP A 365 -27.32 -1.88 9.06
N TYR A 366 -26.02 -1.88 9.37
CA TYR A 366 -25.22 -0.68 9.40
C TYR A 366 -24.99 -0.10 8.01
N ARG A 367 -25.71 0.99 7.70
CA ARG A 367 -25.60 1.75 6.41
C ARG A 367 -25.70 0.88 5.16
N PHE A 368 -26.35 -0.26 5.26
CA PHE A 368 -26.20 -1.28 4.25
C PHE A 368 -27.08 -1.06 3.05
N VAL A 369 -26.39 -1.02 1.97
CA VAL A 369 -26.23 -1.90 0.82
C VAL A 369 -27.55 -2.17 0.09
N PRO A 370 -27.57 -2.14 -1.24
CA PRO A 370 -28.78 -2.50 -2.00
C PRO A 370 -29.35 -3.83 -1.49
N ALA A 371 -30.63 -3.88 -1.33
CA ALA A 371 -31.43 -4.93 -0.68
C ALA A 371 -31.33 -6.36 -1.30
N GLU A 372 -30.34 -6.61 -2.13
CA GLU A 372 -30.23 -7.81 -2.96
C GLU A 372 -29.06 -8.73 -2.58
N VAL A 373 -28.27 -8.39 -1.55
CA VAL A 373 -27.15 -9.23 -1.11
C VAL A 373 -27.47 -9.91 0.21
N PRO A 374 -27.74 -11.23 0.23
CA PRO A 374 -27.91 -11.95 1.49
C PRO A 374 -26.58 -12.03 2.24
N VAL A 375 -26.50 -11.42 3.41
CA VAL A 375 -25.37 -11.52 4.33
C VAL A 375 -25.66 -12.62 5.33
N TYR A 376 -24.85 -13.68 5.30
CA TYR A 376 -24.95 -14.78 6.25
C TYR A 376 -23.85 -14.68 7.31
N TRP A 377 -24.24 -14.69 8.58
CA TRP A 377 -23.34 -14.77 9.71
C TRP A 377 -23.25 -16.22 10.21
N ASN A 378 -22.06 -16.80 10.19
CA ASN A 378 -21.84 -18.03 10.95
C ASN A 378 -21.38 -17.65 12.36
N LYS A 379 -22.16 -18.09 13.35
CA LYS A 379 -21.69 -18.10 14.75
C LYS A 379 -20.45 -18.98 14.87
N PRO A 380 -19.50 -18.60 15.78
CA PRO A 380 -18.36 -19.46 16.09
C PRO A 380 -18.77 -20.82 16.61
#